data_c06f31fb214148e1b42345d755eb97da
#
_entry.id   c06f31fb214148e1b42345d755eb97da
#
_cell.length_a   1.000
_cell.length_b   1.000
_cell.length_c   1.000
_cell.angle_alpha   90.00
_cell.angle_beta   90.00
_cell.angle_gamma   90.00
#
_symmetry.space_group_name_H-M   'P 1'
#
loop_
_entity.id
_entity.type
_entity.pdbx_description
1 polymer ?
#
loop_
_entity_poly.entity_id
_entity_poly.type
_entity_poly.pdbx_seq_one_letter_code
_entity_poly.pdbx_strand_id
1 'polypeptide(L)'
;MELYEIKNGLTKAHLLMTEFYQSIDIEAYRREIEGLTVITLQEGFWDDANKAKVTYDKLNKMKKTTDQYDLLETTLTSLDETYELVKNTEDQEFKEILESDYTVFEKELSKFETMMLLSGEHDDLNAIVEIHPGAGGTESQDWAEMLFRMYQRYAANKGWKVEVLDYLDGRGSLDDICKTYGICPRLKLQLWI
;
A
#
# COMPACT_ATOMS: atom_id res chain seq x y z
N MET A 1 -12.62 -20.75 -11.04
CA MET A 1 -11.86 -20.03 -12.08
C MET A 1 -11.41 -21.01 -13.16
N GLU A 2 -11.39 -20.58 -14.44
CA GLU A 2 -10.92 -21.50 -15.49
C GLU A 2 -9.39 -21.58 -15.51
N LEU A 3 -8.81 -22.77 -15.76
CA LEU A 3 -7.35 -22.97 -15.80
C LEU A 3 -6.63 -22.04 -16.79
N TYR A 4 -7.32 -21.67 -17.87
CA TYR A 4 -6.80 -20.71 -18.85
C TYR A 4 -6.64 -19.30 -18.27
N GLU A 5 -7.54 -18.88 -17.37
CA GLU A 5 -7.48 -17.58 -16.70
C GLU A 5 -6.28 -17.52 -15.76
N ILE A 6 -6.07 -18.60 -14.99
CA ILE A 6 -4.90 -18.73 -14.11
C ILE A 6 -3.60 -18.66 -14.91
N LYS A 7 -3.51 -19.40 -16.02
CA LYS A 7 -2.33 -19.37 -16.88
C LYS A 7 -2.00 -17.98 -17.40
N ASN A 8 -3.01 -17.25 -17.86
CA ASN A 8 -2.81 -15.88 -18.33
C ASN A 8 -2.37 -14.94 -17.20
N GLY A 9 -2.94 -15.14 -16.01
CA GLY A 9 -2.55 -14.39 -14.82
C GLY A 9 -1.10 -14.67 -14.41
N LEU A 10 -0.67 -15.94 -14.36
CA LEU A 10 0.71 -16.32 -14.09
C LEU A 10 1.69 -15.71 -15.12
N THR A 11 1.32 -15.74 -16.41
CA THR A 11 2.15 -15.12 -17.46
C THR A 11 2.31 -13.61 -17.25
N LYS A 12 1.23 -12.91 -16.88
CA LYS A 12 1.29 -11.48 -16.54
C LYS A 12 2.13 -11.23 -15.28
N ALA A 13 1.99 -12.09 -14.27
CA ALA A 13 2.77 -11.99 -13.04
C ALA A 13 4.27 -12.10 -13.30
N HIS A 14 4.71 -13.01 -14.15
CA HIS A 14 6.12 -13.11 -14.55
C HIS A 14 6.65 -11.85 -15.22
N LEU A 15 5.85 -11.22 -16.08
CA LEU A 15 6.23 -9.96 -16.72
C LEU A 15 6.39 -8.85 -15.67
N LEU A 16 5.40 -8.70 -14.77
CA LEU A 16 5.45 -7.71 -13.69
C LEU A 16 6.64 -7.95 -12.74
N MET A 17 6.90 -9.20 -12.35
CA MET A 17 8.05 -9.53 -11.51
C MET A 17 9.38 -9.17 -12.18
N THR A 18 9.49 -9.37 -13.50
CA THR A 18 10.67 -8.96 -14.27
C THR A 18 10.82 -7.44 -14.31
N GLU A 19 9.73 -6.69 -14.50
CA GLU A 19 9.72 -5.24 -14.46
C GLU A 19 10.11 -4.70 -13.07
N PHE A 20 9.61 -5.30 -12.00
CA PHE A 20 9.97 -4.94 -10.63
C PHE A 20 11.45 -5.20 -10.35
N TYR A 21 11.98 -6.34 -10.75
CA TYR A 21 13.40 -6.66 -10.60
C TYR A 21 14.30 -5.59 -11.21
N GLN A 22 13.94 -5.13 -12.42
CA GLN A 22 14.71 -4.12 -13.15
C GLN A 22 14.54 -2.71 -12.57
N SER A 23 13.30 -2.33 -12.21
CA SER A 23 12.99 -0.98 -11.74
C SER A 23 13.52 -0.69 -10.35
N ILE A 24 13.55 -1.70 -9.46
CA ILE A 24 14.03 -1.55 -8.08
C ILE A 24 15.56 -1.77 -7.99
N ASP A 25 16.18 -2.43 -8.99
CA ASP A 25 17.53 -2.96 -8.90
C ASP A 25 17.74 -3.79 -7.62
N ILE A 26 17.01 -4.90 -7.54
CA ILE A 26 17.01 -5.80 -6.37
C ILE A 26 18.43 -6.20 -5.96
N GLU A 27 19.33 -6.38 -6.92
CA GLU A 27 20.74 -6.72 -6.64
C GLU A 27 21.49 -5.57 -5.97
N ALA A 28 21.20 -4.32 -6.35
CA ALA A 28 21.76 -3.16 -5.65
C ALA A 28 21.21 -3.07 -4.22
N TYR A 29 19.92 -3.34 -4.03
CA TYR A 29 19.31 -3.39 -2.68
C TYR A 29 19.98 -4.45 -1.80
N ARG A 30 20.17 -5.66 -2.31
CA ARG A 30 20.84 -6.75 -1.57
C ARG A 30 22.26 -6.36 -1.13
N ARG A 31 23.06 -5.78 -2.03
CA ARG A 31 24.41 -5.29 -1.71
C ARG A 31 24.39 -4.16 -0.67
N GLU A 32 23.45 -3.24 -0.79
CA GLU A 32 23.33 -2.14 0.18
C GLU A 32 22.85 -2.63 1.55
N ILE A 33 21.92 -3.61 1.60
CA ILE A 33 21.48 -4.29 2.84
C ILE A 33 22.67 -4.94 3.55
N GLU A 34 23.54 -5.63 2.82
CA GLU A 34 24.75 -6.22 3.39
C GLU A 34 25.67 -5.14 3.98
N GLY A 35 25.94 -4.08 3.22
CA GLY A 35 26.75 -2.96 3.68
C GLY A 35 26.18 -2.27 4.92
N LEU A 36 24.89 -1.95 4.92
CA LEU A 36 24.21 -1.33 6.06
C LEU A 36 24.19 -2.28 7.28
N THR A 37 24.00 -3.57 7.05
CA THR A 37 24.04 -4.57 8.13
C THR A 37 25.40 -4.60 8.81
N VAL A 38 26.49 -4.56 8.05
CA VAL A 38 27.85 -4.49 8.62
C VAL A 38 28.03 -3.21 9.43
N ILE A 39 27.52 -2.08 8.96
CA ILE A 39 27.58 -0.80 9.68
C ILE A 39 26.83 -0.87 11.01
N THR A 40 25.67 -1.50 11.07
CA THR A 40 24.88 -1.63 12.31
C THR A 40 25.56 -2.49 13.37
N LEU A 41 26.52 -3.33 12.98
CA LEU A 41 27.30 -4.21 13.89
C LEU A 41 28.61 -3.54 14.37
N GLN A 42 28.97 -2.36 13.87
CA GLN A 42 30.19 -1.67 14.29
C GLN A 42 30.04 -1.11 15.71
N GLU A 43 31.15 -1.13 16.44
CA GLU A 43 31.24 -0.52 17.75
C GLU A 43 31.00 0.99 17.67
N GLY A 44 30.15 1.53 18.54
CA GLY A 44 29.79 2.95 18.54
C GLY A 44 28.66 3.34 17.59
N PHE A 45 28.11 2.42 16.78
CA PHE A 45 27.00 2.74 15.87
C PHE A 45 25.75 3.30 16.61
N TRP A 46 25.48 2.76 17.79
CA TRP A 46 24.31 3.12 18.60
C TRP A 46 24.52 4.35 19.50
N ASP A 47 25.72 4.95 19.54
CA ASP A 47 26.03 6.11 20.35
C ASP A 47 25.31 7.38 19.85
N ASP A 48 25.07 7.49 18.53
CA ASP A 48 24.27 8.54 17.91
C ASP A 48 22.89 7.99 17.53
N ALA A 49 21.92 8.12 18.45
CA ALA A 49 20.58 7.60 18.28
C ALA A 49 19.86 8.11 17.01
N ASN A 50 20.12 9.34 16.58
CA ASN A 50 19.46 9.92 15.39
C ASN A 50 20.01 9.29 14.11
N LYS A 51 21.31 9.18 13.96
CA LYS A 51 21.94 8.54 12.81
C LYS A 51 21.63 7.05 12.76
N ALA A 52 21.71 6.38 13.92
CA ALA A 52 21.37 4.97 14.03
C ALA A 52 19.94 4.71 13.58
N LYS A 53 18.97 5.53 14.03
CA LYS A 53 17.58 5.42 13.62
C LYS A 53 17.42 5.54 12.11
N VAL A 54 17.94 6.60 11.49
CA VAL A 54 17.81 6.83 10.03
C VAL A 54 18.38 5.66 9.24
N THR A 55 19.58 5.19 9.63
CA THR A 55 20.23 4.06 8.96
C THR A 55 19.45 2.77 9.12
N TYR A 56 18.92 2.51 10.32
CA TYR A 56 18.16 1.31 10.63
C TYR A 56 16.79 1.30 9.94
N ASP A 57 16.11 2.45 9.89
CA ASP A 57 14.84 2.60 9.17
C ASP A 57 15.03 2.36 7.67
N LYS A 58 16.11 2.89 7.07
CA LYS A 58 16.48 2.62 5.68
C LYS A 58 16.73 1.12 5.45
N LEU A 59 17.54 0.50 6.30
CA LEU A 59 17.83 -0.94 6.23
C LEU A 59 16.55 -1.79 6.31
N ASN A 60 15.66 -1.48 7.24
CA ASN A 60 14.41 -2.21 7.40
C ASN A 60 13.47 -2.04 6.20
N LYS A 61 13.39 -0.82 5.64
CA LYS A 61 12.60 -0.56 4.42
C LYS A 61 13.11 -1.40 3.25
N MET A 62 14.41 -1.41 3.03
CA MET A 62 15.02 -2.18 1.94
C MET A 62 14.85 -3.69 2.14
N LYS A 63 15.08 -4.20 3.36
CA LYS A 63 14.84 -5.61 3.70
C LYS A 63 13.38 -6.00 3.44
N LYS A 64 12.43 -5.20 3.93
CA LYS A 64 11.01 -5.47 3.72
C LYS A 64 10.66 -5.58 2.25
N THR A 65 11.20 -4.70 1.40
CA THR A 65 10.96 -4.72 -0.04
C THR A 65 11.54 -5.97 -0.70
N THR A 66 12.80 -6.32 -0.38
CA THR A 66 13.45 -7.52 -0.93
C THR A 66 12.78 -8.80 -0.44
N ASP A 67 12.44 -8.91 0.84
CA ASP A 67 11.78 -10.07 1.42
C ASP A 67 10.38 -10.30 0.78
N GLN A 68 9.64 -9.22 0.53
CA GLN A 68 8.35 -9.29 -0.16
C GLN A 68 8.50 -9.73 -1.62
N TYR A 69 9.52 -9.21 -2.32
CA TYR A 69 9.82 -9.63 -3.68
C TYR A 69 10.18 -11.11 -3.72
N ASP A 70 11.10 -11.57 -2.87
CA ASP A 70 11.54 -12.97 -2.80
C ASP A 70 10.39 -13.92 -2.46
N LEU A 71 9.48 -13.50 -1.58
CA LEU A 71 8.27 -14.25 -1.25
C LEU A 71 7.35 -14.39 -2.46
N LEU A 72 7.11 -13.30 -3.19
CA LEU A 72 6.29 -13.32 -4.41
C LEU A 72 6.91 -14.21 -5.49
N GLU A 73 8.22 -14.14 -5.71
CA GLU A 73 8.94 -14.97 -6.68
C GLU A 73 8.84 -16.47 -6.33
N THR A 74 9.05 -16.80 -5.05
CA THR A 74 8.91 -18.18 -4.56
C THR A 74 7.48 -18.69 -4.72
N THR A 75 6.50 -17.86 -4.36
CA THR A 75 5.08 -18.23 -4.48
C THR A 75 4.67 -18.41 -5.95
N LEU A 76 5.14 -17.54 -6.84
CA LEU A 76 4.88 -17.63 -8.28
C LEU A 76 5.44 -18.95 -8.85
N THR A 77 6.67 -19.29 -8.47
CA THR A 77 7.28 -20.59 -8.88
C THR A 77 6.47 -21.78 -8.39
N SER A 78 6.02 -21.76 -7.13
CA SER A 78 5.16 -22.82 -6.56
C SER A 78 3.81 -22.92 -7.28
N LEU A 79 3.22 -21.80 -7.69
CA LEU A 79 1.97 -21.76 -8.45
C LEU A 79 2.16 -22.34 -9.86
N ASP A 80 3.28 -22.08 -10.52
CA ASP A 80 3.61 -22.68 -11.82
C ASP A 80 3.73 -24.19 -11.71
N GLU A 81 4.43 -24.69 -10.69
CA GLU A 81 4.55 -26.13 -10.43
C GLU A 81 3.18 -26.78 -10.18
N THR A 82 2.37 -26.15 -9.32
CA THR A 82 1.03 -26.65 -9.02
C THR A 82 0.12 -26.61 -10.25
N TYR A 83 0.22 -25.56 -11.07
CA TYR A 83 -0.52 -25.46 -12.32
C TYR A 83 -0.21 -26.61 -13.29
N GLU A 84 1.07 -26.95 -13.47
CA GLU A 84 1.48 -28.08 -14.34
C GLU A 84 1.03 -29.44 -13.76
N LEU A 85 0.98 -29.60 -12.43
CA LEU A 85 0.41 -30.79 -11.80
C LEU A 85 -1.09 -30.92 -12.07
N VAL A 86 -1.86 -29.85 -11.86
CA VAL A 86 -3.32 -29.84 -12.08
C VAL A 86 -3.67 -30.12 -13.53
N LYS A 87 -2.93 -29.53 -14.45
CA LYS A 87 -3.11 -29.74 -15.89
C LYS A 87 -2.93 -31.21 -16.32
N ASN A 88 -2.06 -31.96 -15.64
CA ASN A 88 -1.71 -33.33 -15.98
C ASN A 88 -2.56 -34.38 -15.21
N THR A 89 -3.16 -34.03 -14.07
CA THR A 89 -3.85 -35.00 -13.19
C THR A 89 -5.37 -34.92 -13.24
N GLU A 90 -5.96 -33.84 -13.74
CA GLU A 90 -7.41 -33.54 -13.71
C GLU A 90 -8.04 -33.68 -12.32
N ASP A 91 -7.23 -33.53 -11.25
CA ASP A 91 -7.66 -33.67 -9.87
C ASP A 91 -8.36 -32.37 -9.39
N GLN A 92 -9.61 -32.54 -8.97
CA GLN A 92 -10.44 -31.41 -8.56
C GLN A 92 -9.96 -30.76 -7.26
N GLU A 93 -9.40 -31.53 -6.33
CA GLU A 93 -8.88 -31.00 -5.05
C GLU A 93 -7.67 -30.10 -5.29
N PHE A 94 -6.72 -30.53 -6.11
CA PHE A 94 -5.57 -29.70 -6.48
C PHE A 94 -5.99 -28.44 -7.26
N LYS A 95 -7.06 -28.51 -8.06
CA LYS A 95 -7.59 -27.34 -8.76
C LYS A 95 -8.12 -26.30 -7.77
N GLU A 96 -8.88 -26.71 -6.75
CA GLU A 96 -9.42 -25.80 -5.73
C GLU A 96 -8.30 -25.14 -4.89
N ILE A 97 -7.25 -25.89 -4.57
CA ILE A 97 -6.05 -25.37 -3.90
C ILE A 97 -5.38 -24.30 -4.78
N LEU A 98 -5.12 -24.63 -6.05
CA LEU A 98 -4.51 -23.69 -7.00
C LEU A 98 -5.31 -22.38 -7.14
N GLU A 99 -6.65 -22.48 -7.24
CA GLU A 99 -7.51 -21.29 -7.32
C GLU A 99 -7.44 -20.43 -6.07
N SER A 100 -7.42 -21.05 -4.89
CA SER A 100 -7.29 -20.36 -3.61
C SER A 100 -5.95 -19.64 -3.50
N ASP A 101 -4.86 -20.36 -3.77
CA ASP A 101 -3.50 -19.85 -3.66
C ASP A 101 -3.22 -18.73 -4.68
N TYR A 102 -3.70 -18.92 -5.92
CA TYR A 102 -3.61 -17.88 -6.95
C TYR A 102 -4.37 -16.61 -6.54
N THR A 103 -5.55 -16.74 -5.94
CA THR A 103 -6.33 -15.57 -5.49
C THR A 103 -5.60 -14.80 -4.38
N VAL A 104 -4.92 -15.49 -3.47
CA VAL A 104 -4.10 -14.88 -2.42
C VAL A 104 -2.89 -14.19 -3.04
N PHE A 105 -2.19 -14.88 -3.94
CA PHE A 105 -1.03 -14.35 -4.65
C PHE A 105 -1.36 -13.07 -5.44
N GLU A 106 -2.46 -13.07 -6.20
CA GLU A 106 -2.90 -11.90 -6.98
C GLU A 106 -3.11 -10.66 -6.09
N LYS A 107 -3.69 -10.84 -4.91
CA LYS A 107 -3.85 -9.75 -3.92
C LYS A 107 -2.53 -9.24 -3.41
N GLU A 108 -1.58 -10.12 -3.08
CA GLU A 108 -0.26 -9.72 -2.59
C GLU A 108 0.58 -9.06 -3.69
N LEU A 109 0.52 -9.57 -4.92
CA LEU A 109 1.15 -8.95 -6.09
C LEU A 109 0.61 -7.54 -6.34
N SER A 110 -0.72 -7.34 -6.29
CA SER A 110 -1.33 -6.02 -6.45
C SER A 110 -0.97 -5.04 -5.34
N LYS A 111 -0.80 -5.52 -4.10
CA LYS A 111 -0.29 -4.67 -3.00
C LYS A 111 1.16 -4.26 -3.25
N PHE A 112 1.99 -5.19 -3.70
CA PHE A 112 3.40 -4.92 -4.02
C PHE A 112 3.52 -3.94 -5.19
N GLU A 113 2.72 -4.11 -6.25
CA GLU A 113 2.63 -3.17 -7.37
C GLU A 113 2.26 -1.76 -6.89
N THR A 114 1.24 -1.64 -6.05
CA THR A 114 0.84 -0.35 -5.46
C THR A 114 1.98 0.27 -4.65
N MET A 115 2.69 -0.52 -3.85
CA MET A 115 3.84 -0.06 -3.07
C MET A 115 4.97 0.44 -3.98
N MET A 116 5.19 -0.20 -5.12
CA MET A 116 6.22 0.21 -6.08
C MET A 116 5.85 1.51 -6.82
N LEU A 117 4.58 1.69 -7.15
CA LEU A 117 4.09 2.93 -7.76
C LEU A 117 4.19 4.13 -6.79
N LEU A 118 4.11 3.88 -5.48
CA LEU A 118 4.19 4.88 -4.41
C LEU A 118 5.60 4.87 -3.78
N SER A 119 6.63 5.08 -4.59
CA SER A 119 8.05 5.07 -4.16
C SER A 119 8.71 6.46 -4.22
N GLY A 120 7.94 7.53 -4.38
CA GLY A 120 8.42 8.91 -4.40
C GLY A 120 8.94 9.37 -3.03
N GLU A 121 9.76 10.43 -3.04
CA GLU A 121 10.41 11.00 -1.85
C GLU A 121 9.42 11.39 -0.72
N HIS A 122 8.18 11.69 -1.10
CA HIS A 122 7.13 12.17 -0.18
C HIS A 122 6.03 11.14 0.11
N ASP A 123 6.05 9.98 -0.52
CA ASP A 123 4.97 8.99 -0.43
C ASP A 123 4.87 8.30 0.94
N ASP A 124 5.96 8.33 1.70
CA ASP A 124 6.00 7.83 3.10
C ASP A 124 5.63 8.91 4.13
N LEU A 125 5.31 10.14 3.69
CA LEU A 125 5.00 11.23 4.60
C LEU A 125 3.53 11.25 5.00
N ASN A 126 3.26 11.86 6.16
CA ASN A 126 1.89 12.09 6.61
C ASN A 126 1.14 13.00 5.62
N ALA A 127 -0.11 12.67 5.37
CA ALA A 127 -0.96 13.43 4.45
C ALA A 127 -2.00 14.26 5.18
N ILE A 128 -2.30 15.44 4.64
CA ILE A 128 -3.42 16.27 5.05
C ILE A 128 -4.48 16.16 3.94
N VAL A 129 -5.67 15.68 4.31
CA VAL A 129 -6.80 15.57 3.39
C VAL A 129 -7.81 16.66 3.72
N GLU A 130 -8.12 17.50 2.75
CA GLU A 130 -9.17 18.51 2.86
C GLU A 130 -10.37 18.10 2.00
N ILE A 131 -11.56 18.13 2.60
CA ILE A 131 -12.81 17.82 1.91
C ILE A 131 -13.69 19.06 1.93
N HIS A 132 -14.03 19.55 0.76
CA HIS A 132 -14.89 20.72 0.59
C HIS A 132 -16.19 20.31 -0.08
N PRO A 133 -17.35 20.51 0.55
CA PRO A 133 -18.62 20.38 -0.16
C PRO A 133 -18.68 21.46 -1.26
N GLY A 134 -19.15 21.05 -2.44
CA GLY A 134 -19.39 21.99 -3.55
C GLY A 134 -20.62 22.86 -3.30
N ALA A 135 -21.04 23.64 -4.33
CA ALA A 135 -22.19 24.54 -4.29
C ALA A 135 -23.58 23.84 -4.29
N GLY A 136 -23.66 22.57 -3.89
CA GLY A 136 -24.86 21.73 -3.96
C GLY A 136 -25.79 21.76 -2.74
N GLY A 137 -25.64 22.70 -1.82
CA GLY A 137 -26.49 22.80 -0.61
C GLY A 137 -26.29 21.62 0.35
N THR A 138 -27.36 21.19 1.05
CA THR A 138 -27.32 20.12 2.07
C THR A 138 -26.84 18.78 1.50
N GLU A 139 -27.22 18.43 0.27
CA GLU A 139 -26.81 17.16 -0.35
C GLU A 139 -25.30 17.08 -0.61
N SER A 140 -24.66 18.20 -0.95
CA SER A 140 -23.19 18.23 -1.11
C SER A 140 -22.45 18.08 0.21
N GLN A 141 -23.07 18.51 1.30
CA GLN A 141 -22.54 18.35 2.66
C GLN A 141 -22.67 16.90 3.12
N ASP A 142 -23.81 16.26 2.89
CA ASP A 142 -24.02 14.83 3.18
C ASP A 142 -23.01 13.98 2.39
N TRP A 143 -22.74 14.34 1.13
CA TRP A 143 -21.74 13.69 0.33
C TRP A 143 -20.32 13.86 0.90
N ALA A 144 -19.96 15.07 1.33
CA ALA A 144 -18.67 15.33 1.97
C ALA A 144 -18.52 14.53 3.28
N GLU A 145 -19.58 14.39 4.07
CA GLU A 145 -19.60 13.56 5.29
C GLU A 145 -19.43 12.06 4.95
N MET A 146 -20.06 11.59 3.88
CA MET A 146 -19.85 10.21 3.40
C MET A 146 -18.38 9.96 3.01
N LEU A 147 -17.75 10.87 2.29
CA LEU A 147 -16.32 10.79 1.91
C LEU A 147 -15.43 10.81 3.16
N PHE A 148 -15.72 11.67 4.13
CA PHE A 148 -15.01 11.71 5.40
C PHE A 148 -15.03 10.36 6.12
N ARG A 149 -16.20 9.76 6.28
CA ARG A 149 -16.34 8.42 6.88
C ARG A 149 -15.61 7.34 6.07
N MET A 150 -15.63 7.44 4.74
CA MET A 150 -14.89 6.53 3.88
C MET A 150 -13.39 6.59 4.15
N TYR A 151 -12.79 7.79 4.19
CA TYR A 151 -11.37 7.97 4.47
C TYR A 151 -11.00 7.53 5.89
N GLN A 152 -11.83 7.82 6.89
CA GLN A 152 -11.59 7.33 8.25
C GLN A 152 -11.55 5.79 8.31
N ARG A 153 -12.51 5.11 7.66
CA ARG A 153 -12.53 3.64 7.61
C ARG A 153 -11.33 3.08 6.83
N TYR A 154 -10.97 3.72 5.74
CA TYR A 154 -9.80 3.32 4.97
C TYR A 154 -8.53 3.42 5.81
N ALA A 155 -8.32 4.53 6.49
CA ALA A 155 -7.18 4.74 7.37
C ALA A 155 -7.15 3.72 8.53
N ALA A 156 -8.30 3.44 9.15
CA ALA A 156 -8.42 2.42 10.20
C ALA A 156 -8.04 1.02 9.67
N ASN A 157 -8.48 0.66 8.46
CA ASN A 157 -8.13 -0.61 7.83
C ASN A 157 -6.63 -0.72 7.49
N LYS A 158 -5.97 0.42 7.26
CA LYS A 158 -4.52 0.50 7.03
C LYS A 158 -3.71 0.62 8.33
N GLY A 159 -4.36 0.75 9.48
CA GLY A 159 -3.70 0.97 10.78
C GLY A 159 -3.13 2.39 10.95
N TRP A 160 -3.57 3.35 10.12
CA TRP A 160 -3.11 4.73 10.19
C TRP A 160 -3.83 5.50 11.30
N LYS A 161 -3.10 6.37 11.99
CA LYS A 161 -3.69 7.30 12.95
C LYS A 161 -4.35 8.46 12.19
N VAL A 162 -5.59 8.77 12.53
CA VAL A 162 -6.34 9.90 11.96
C VAL A 162 -6.54 10.95 13.03
N GLU A 163 -6.23 12.20 12.71
CA GLU A 163 -6.51 13.36 13.55
C GLU A 163 -7.36 14.35 12.77
N VAL A 164 -8.47 14.78 13.34
CA VAL A 164 -9.34 15.80 12.76
C VAL A 164 -8.80 17.17 13.20
N LEU A 165 -8.26 17.92 12.25
CA LEU A 165 -7.66 19.23 12.51
C LEU A 165 -8.70 20.35 12.54
N ASP A 166 -9.72 20.23 11.68
CA ASP A 166 -10.79 21.21 11.58
C ASP A 166 -12.06 20.53 11.05
N TYR A 167 -13.19 20.84 11.65
CA TYR A 167 -14.50 20.29 11.28
C TYR A 167 -15.58 21.36 11.43
N LEU A 168 -16.23 21.71 10.34
CA LEU A 168 -17.38 22.60 10.34
C LEU A 168 -18.64 21.76 10.09
N ASP A 169 -19.52 21.69 11.10
CA ASP A 169 -20.79 21.00 10.98
C ASP A 169 -21.74 21.78 10.08
N GLY A 170 -22.14 21.18 8.95
CA GLY A 170 -23.04 21.78 7.98
C GLY A 170 -24.53 21.82 8.36
N ARG A 171 -24.91 21.32 9.53
CA ARG A 171 -26.32 21.18 9.95
C ARG A 171 -26.94 22.45 10.54
N GLY A 172 -26.26 23.57 10.54
CA GLY A 172 -26.79 24.84 11.01
C GLY A 172 -26.73 25.91 9.93
N SER A 173 -27.87 26.37 9.44
CA SER A 173 -28.08 27.51 8.54
C SER A 173 -26.84 28.09 7.85
N LEU A 174 -26.29 27.31 6.92
CA LEU A 174 -25.12 27.71 6.11
C LEU A 174 -25.38 29.01 5.33
N ASP A 175 -26.63 29.30 5.01
CA ASP A 175 -27.03 30.57 4.44
C ASP A 175 -26.62 31.75 5.33
N ASP A 176 -26.58 31.57 6.65
CA ASP A 176 -26.19 32.64 7.57
C ASP A 176 -24.66 32.72 7.73
N ILE A 177 -23.94 31.57 7.74
CA ILE A 177 -22.46 31.53 7.88
C ILE A 177 -21.78 31.95 6.58
N CYS A 178 -22.22 31.45 5.43
CA CYS A 178 -21.69 31.85 4.14
C CYS A 178 -21.97 33.30 3.79
N LYS A 179 -23.13 33.83 4.19
CA LYS A 179 -23.49 35.24 4.00
C LYS A 179 -22.75 36.18 4.95
N THR A 180 -22.42 35.72 6.17
CA THR A 180 -21.79 36.57 7.17
C THR A 180 -20.27 36.59 7.08
N TYR A 181 -19.63 35.48 6.70
CA TYR A 181 -18.16 35.35 6.76
C TYR A 181 -17.51 34.90 5.45
N GLY A 182 -18.24 34.55 4.41
CA GLY A 182 -17.70 34.08 3.11
C GLY A 182 -16.88 32.77 3.23
N ILE A 183 -17.08 32.00 4.30
CA ILE A 183 -16.29 30.81 4.61
C ILE A 183 -17.10 29.58 4.25
N CYS A 184 -16.65 28.83 3.23
CA CYS A 184 -17.17 27.49 2.96
C CYS A 184 -16.72 26.52 4.06
N PRO A 185 -17.62 25.60 4.52
CA PRO A 185 -17.23 24.57 5.49
C PRO A 185 -16.05 23.73 4.95
N ARG A 186 -15.04 23.57 5.79
CA ARG A 186 -13.83 22.83 5.46
C ARG A 186 -13.65 21.70 6.45
N LEU A 187 -13.26 20.54 5.95
CA LEU A 187 -12.83 19.43 6.77
C LEU A 187 -11.35 19.17 6.50
N LYS A 188 -10.53 19.24 7.55
CA LYS A 188 -9.10 18.93 7.47
C LYS A 188 -8.80 17.69 8.31
N LEU A 189 -8.24 16.68 7.68
CA LEU A 189 -7.76 15.48 8.34
C LEU A 189 -6.26 15.36 8.18
N GLN A 190 -5.55 15.07 9.24
CA GLN A 190 -4.16 14.64 9.17
C GLN A 190 -4.11 13.13 9.32
N LEU A 191 -3.56 12.45 8.31
CA LEU A 191 -3.29 11.02 8.32
C LEU A 191 -1.82 10.80 8.67
N TRP A 192 -1.56 10.01 9.69
CA TRP A 192 -0.23 9.54 10.08
C TRP A 192 -0.02 8.16 9.45
N ILE A 193 0.76 8.13 8.39
CA ILE A 193 1.07 6.92 7.59
C ILE A 193 2.21 6.15 8.23
#